data_9a8f45a45516993d4e6de6a37d6a1dc9
#
_entry.id   9a8f45a45516993d4e6de6a37d6a1dc9
#
_cell.length_a   1.000
_cell.length_b   1.000
_cell.length_c   1.000
_cell.angle_alpha   90.00
_cell.angle_beta   90.00
_cell.angle_gamma   90.00
#
_symmetry.space_group_name_H-M   'P 1'
#
loop_
_entity.id
_entity.type
_entity.pdbx_description
1 polymer ?
#
loop_
_entity_poly.entity_id
_entity_poly.type
_entity_poly.pdbx_seq_one_letter_code
_entity_poly.pdbx_strand_id
1 'polypeptide(L)'
;MVKQRVFSGIQPTGNLHLGNYLGAIRNWVETQNQFENYFCVVDLHAITAPHNPKTLAADSYTIAALYLASGIDLEHCTIFIQSHVSAHSELAWLLNCITPINWLEDMIQFKEKAIKQGQNVNTGLLDYPVLMAADILLYQADKVPVGEDQKQHLELTRDIAARFNHQFAKKKPVLKMPEPMIRKEGARVMSLTDGTKKMSKSDPSDQSRISLLDTPEAIKNKIKRCKTDTVRGMTFDDPDRPECHNLLSLYGLLAGKSKEEVAIECQDLGWGQFKPLLTEAAIAHQIGRAHV
;
A
#
# COMPACT_ATOMS: atom_id res chain seq x y z
N MET A 1 24.36 13.09 -11.69
CA MET A 1 24.23 12.72 -10.25
C MET A 1 23.66 11.30 -10.19
N VAL A 2 24.13 10.47 -9.28
CA VAL A 2 23.55 9.12 -9.06
C VAL A 2 22.17 9.30 -8.45
N LYS A 3 21.13 8.67 -9.02
CA LYS A 3 19.79 8.72 -8.46
C LYS A 3 19.75 7.99 -7.12
N GLN A 4 18.94 8.48 -6.18
CA GLN A 4 18.66 7.75 -4.94
C GLN A 4 17.80 6.52 -5.22
N ARG A 5 18.05 5.43 -4.48
CA ARG A 5 17.31 4.18 -4.60
C ARG A 5 16.09 4.20 -3.69
N VAL A 6 14.96 3.84 -4.27
CA VAL A 6 13.70 3.66 -3.55
C VAL A 6 13.30 2.19 -3.59
N PHE A 7 13.01 1.61 -2.43
CA PHE A 7 12.45 0.26 -2.34
C PHE A 7 11.03 0.32 -1.81
N SER A 8 10.12 -0.38 -2.45
CA SER A 8 8.75 -0.54 -1.97
C SER A 8 8.19 -1.91 -2.36
N GLY A 9 7.32 -2.46 -1.52
CA GLY A 9 6.72 -3.77 -1.75
C GLY A 9 5.23 -3.80 -1.47
N ILE A 10 4.50 -4.65 -2.22
CA ILE A 10 3.10 -4.97 -1.95
C ILE A 10 2.94 -6.49 -1.86
N GLN A 11 2.26 -6.95 -0.81
CA GLN A 11 1.92 -8.37 -0.65
C GLN A 11 0.85 -8.77 -1.68
N PRO A 12 1.01 -9.94 -2.34
CA PRO A 12 0.02 -10.49 -3.26
C PRO A 12 -1.14 -11.17 -2.52
N THR A 13 -1.71 -10.48 -1.53
CA THR A 13 -2.86 -10.95 -0.76
C THR A 13 -4.08 -10.11 -1.11
N GLY A 14 -5.06 -10.73 -1.75
CA GLY A 14 -6.27 -10.05 -2.23
C GLY A 14 -5.99 -9.03 -3.36
N ASN A 15 -7.04 -8.61 -4.03
CA ASN A 15 -6.96 -7.67 -5.13
C ASN A 15 -6.58 -6.26 -4.65
N LEU A 16 -5.75 -5.57 -5.43
CA LEU A 16 -5.50 -4.14 -5.23
C LEU A 16 -6.81 -3.37 -5.41
N HIS A 17 -7.04 -2.43 -4.53
CA HIS A 17 -8.19 -1.55 -4.57
C HIS A 17 -7.78 -0.10 -4.80
N LEU A 18 -8.74 0.74 -5.09
CA LEU A 18 -8.55 2.14 -5.43
C LEU A 18 -7.77 2.91 -4.34
N GLY A 19 -7.95 2.55 -3.06
CA GLY A 19 -7.17 3.11 -1.95
C GLY A 19 -5.68 2.76 -2.01
N ASN A 20 -5.29 1.57 -2.49
CA ASN A 20 -3.88 1.22 -2.71
C ASN A 20 -3.31 2.04 -3.86
N TYR A 21 -4.08 2.18 -4.94
CA TYR A 21 -3.67 2.93 -6.09
C TYR A 21 -3.48 4.41 -5.76
N LEU A 22 -4.51 5.10 -5.28
CA LEU A 22 -4.47 6.53 -4.96
C LEU A 22 -3.53 6.85 -3.80
N GLY A 23 -3.42 5.93 -2.85
CA GLY A 23 -2.54 6.10 -1.67
C GLY A 23 -1.07 5.78 -1.92
N ALA A 24 -0.72 5.00 -2.94
CA ALA A 24 0.65 4.53 -3.15
C ALA A 24 1.09 4.57 -4.61
N ILE A 25 0.46 3.76 -5.48
CA ILE A 25 0.97 3.46 -6.81
C ILE A 25 1.01 4.73 -7.67
N ARG A 26 -0.01 5.58 -7.58
CA ARG A 26 -0.06 6.84 -8.31
C ARG A 26 1.17 7.73 -8.03
N ASN A 27 1.56 7.86 -6.77
CA ASN A 27 2.75 8.64 -6.41
C ASN A 27 4.03 8.01 -6.96
N TRP A 28 4.10 6.68 -7.03
CA TRP A 28 5.25 6.00 -7.64
C TRP A 28 5.36 6.33 -9.12
N VAL A 29 4.25 6.27 -9.85
CA VAL A 29 4.18 6.63 -11.27
C VAL A 29 4.58 8.09 -11.49
N GLU A 30 4.06 9.02 -10.69
CA GLU A 30 4.36 10.45 -10.81
C GLU A 30 5.82 10.80 -10.52
N THR A 31 6.50 10.02 -9.69
CA THR A 31 7.88 10.30 -9.25
C THR A 31 8.92 9.32 -9.79
N GLN A 32 8.53 8.33 -10.59
CA GLN A 32 9.40 7.25 -11.03
C GLN A 32 10.68 7.71 -11.74
N ASN A 33 10.62 8.82 -12.47
CA ASN A 33 11.78 9.38 -13.17
C ASN A 33 12.82 10.04 -12.25
N GLN A 34 12.47 10.32 -10.99
CA GLN A 34 13.32 11.01 -10.04
C GLN A 34 14.28 10.07 -9.29
N PHE A 35 13.95 8.79 -9.24
CA PHE A 35 14.62 7.78 -8.43
C PHE A 35 15.02 6.55 -9.26
N GLU A 36 15.91 5.72 -8.71
CA GLU A 36 16.13 4.34 -9.14
C GLU A 36 15.21 3.46 -8.29
N ASN A 37 14.10 2.98 -8.89
CA ASN A 37 13.01 2.34 -8.15
C ASN A 37 13.04 0.82 -8.24
N TYR A 38 12.84 0.19 -7.08
CA TYR A 38 12.71 -1.25 -6.91
C TYR A 38 11.33 -1.56 -6.32
N PHE A 39 10.42 -2.09 -7.15
CA PHE A 39 9.07 -2.46 -6.75
C PHE A 39 8.95 -3.97 -6.65
N CYS A 40 8.83 -4.46 -5.44
CA CYS A 40 8.81 -5.88 -5.12
C CYS A 40 7.38 -6.38 -4.87
N VAL A 41 7.03 -7.51 -5.49
CA VAL A 41 5.87 -8.30 -5.05
C VAL A 41 6.35 -9.23 -3.94
N VAL A 42 5.97 -8.90 -2.69
CA VAL A 42 6.55 -9.55 -1.49
C VAL A 42 5.74 -10.79 -1.10
N ASP A 43 5.89 -11.84 -1.87
CA ASP A 43 5.18 -13.12 -1.70
C ASP A 43 5.65 -13.92 -0.48
N LEU A 44 6.93 -13.81 -0.08
CA LEU A 44 7.41 -14.42 1.16
C LEU A 44 6.79 -13.79 2.40
N HIS A 45 6.47 -12.49 2.38
CA HIS A 45 5.69 -11.87 3.46
C HIS A 45 4.23 -12.35 3.46
N ALA A 46 3.67 -12.66 2.30
CA ALA A 46 2.28 -13.13 2.22
C ALA A 46 2.07 -14.47 2.93
N ILE A 47 3.09 -15.35 2.95
CA ILE A 47 2.98 -16.66 3.60
C ILE A 47 3.08 -16.63 5.13
N THR A 48 3.37 -15.48 5.73
CA THR A 48 3.37 -15.31 7.20
C THR A 48 1.97 -15.27 7.81
N ALA A 49 0.94 -15.13 6.96
CA ALA A 49 -0.47 -15.12 7.33
C ALA A 49 -1.23 -16.24 6.59
N PRO A 50 -2.44 -16.62 7.04
CA PRO A 50 -3.26 -17.58 6.31
C PRO A 50 -3.46 -17.14 4.85
N HIS A 51 -3.11 -18.01 3.91
CA HIS A 51 -3.17 -17.77 2.48
C HIS A 51 -3.59 -19.03 1.73
N ASN A 52 -3.99 -18.89 0.46
CA ASN A 52 -4.25 -20.02 -0.41
C ASN A 52 -2.97 -20.33 -1.25
N PRO A 53 -2.27 -21.44 -0.98
CA PRO A 53 -1.03 -21.77 -1.70
C PRO A 53 -1.26 -22.05 -3.19
N LYS A 54 -2.50 -22.41 -3.59
CA LYS A 54 -2.82 -22.70 -5.00
C LYS A 54 -2.92 -21.44 -5.86
N THR A 55 -3.22 -20.28 -5.27
CA THR A 55 -3.38 -19.02 -6.01
C THR A 55 -2.22 -18.06 -5.84
N LEU A 56 -1.33 -18.27 -4.86
CA LEU A 56 -0.27 -17.33 -4.51
C LEU A 56 0.60 -16.91 -5.71
N ALA A 57 0.99 -17.88 -6.57
CA ALA A 57 1.77 -17.57 -7.77
C ALA A 57 0.99 -16.69 -8.76
N ALA A 58 -0.27 -17.05 -9.04
CA ALA A 58 -1.13 -16.28 -9.93
C ALA A 58 -1.41 -14.88 -9.37
N ASP A 59 -1.64 -14.78 -8.06
CA ASP A 59 -1.87 -13.51 -7.38
C ASP A 59 -0.61 -12.61 -7.46
N SER A 60 0.60 -13.20 -7.36
CA SER A 60 1.86 -12.48 -7.50
C SER A 60 2.04 -11.89 -8.90
N TYR A 61 1.75 -12.68 -9.94
CA TYR A 61 1.78 -12.18 -11.33
C TYR A 61 0.70 -11.12 -11.57
N THR A 62 -0.48 -11.26 -10.97
CA THR A 62 -1.55 -10.27 -11.07
C THR A 62 -1.12 -8.92 -10.49
N ILE A 63 -0.44 -8.91 -9.33
CA ILE A 63 0.10 -7.66 -8.75
C ILE A 63 1.15 -7.03 -9.68
N ALA A 64 2.06 -7.83 -10.23
CA ALA A 64 3.07 -7.33 -11.17
C ALA A 64 2.42 -6.72 -12.42
N ALA A 65 1.41 -7.38 -12.98
CA ALA A 65 0.64 -6.86 -14.12
C ALA A 65 -0.11 -5.56 -13.76
N LEU A 66 -0.68 -5.47 -12.56
CA LEU A 66 -1.34 -4.24 -12.08
C LEU A 66 -0.37 -3.08 -11.89
N TYR A 67 0.89 -3.33 -11.53
CA TYR A 67 1.91 -2.28 -11.51
C TYR A 67 2.12 -1.69 -12.91
N LEU A 68 2.31 -2.54 -13.91
CA LEU A 68 2.49 -2.12 -15.30
C LEU A 68 1.25 -1.39 -15.83
N ALA A 69 0.07 -1.97 -15.65
CA ALA A 69 -1.21 -1.36 -16.06
C ALA A 69 -1.48 -0.03 -15.35
N SER A 70 -0.88 0.21 -14.19
CA SER A 70 -0.98 1.47 -13.47
C SER A 70 -0.03 2.56 -13.97
N GLY A 71 0.85 2.25 -14.94
CA GLY A 71 1.77 3.21 -15.56
C GLY A 71 3.19 3.18 -14.98
N ILE A 72 3.59 2.13 -14.27
CA ILE A 72 4.99 1.94 -13.90
C ILE A 72 5.78 1.54 -15.14
N ASP A 73 6.80 2.33 -15.46
CA ASP A 73 7.65 2.18 -16.64
C ASP A 73 8.91 1.38 -16.30
N LEU A 74 9.15 0.28 -17.02
CA LEU A 74 10.31 -0.59 -16.85
C LEU A 74 11.63 0.05 -17.29
N GLU A 75 11.62 1.14 -18.05
CA GLU A 75 12.83 1.90 -18.35
C GLU A 75 13.37 2.65 -17.10
N HIS A 76 12.50 2.92 -16.13
CA HIS A 76 12.83 3.68 -14.92
C HIS A 76 12.72 2.88 -13.63
N CYS A 77 12.06 1.71 -13.69
CA CYS A 77 11.74 0.92 -12.51
C CYS A 77 12.06 -0.55 -12.72
N THR A 78 12.51 -1.22 -11.67
CA THR A 78 12.63 -2.68 -11.63
C THR A 78 11.45 -3.27 -10.88
N ILE A 79 10.68 -4.15 -11.54
CA ILE A 79 9.60 -4.94 -10.91
C ILE A 79 10.06 -6.39 -10.81
N PHE A 80 9.90 -7.00 -9.64
CA PHE A 80 10.26 -8.40 -9.43
C PHE A 80 9.44 -9.05 -8.32
N ILE A 81 9.45 -10.39 -8.28
CA ILE A 81 8.83 -11.20 -7.23
C ILE A 81 9.92 -11.58 -6.24
N GLN A 82 9.67 -11.38 -4.95
CA GLN A 82 10.64 -11.55 -3.87
C GLN A 82 11.26 -12.94 -3.84
N SER A 83 10.45 -14.01 -3.94
CA SER A 83 10.91 -15.39 -3.92
C SER A 83 11.78 -15.77 -5.12
N HIS A 84 11.76 -14.99 -6.21
CA HIS A 84 12.63 -15.23 -7.37
C HIS A 84 14.08 -14.74 -7.15
N VAL A 85 14.34 -14.04 -6.05
CA VAL A 85 15.66 -13.55 -5.67
C VAL A 85 16.02 -14.15 -4.31
N SER A 86 16.74 -15.28 -4.29
CA SER A 86 17.07 -16.05 -3.06
C SER A 86 17.81 -15.22 -2.01
N ALA A 87 18.56 -14.21 -2.45
CA ALA A 87 19.33 -13.32 -1.59
C ALA A 87 18.50 -12.60 -0.51
N HIS A 88 17.20 -12.43 -0.70
CA HIS A 88 16.29 -11.91 0.34
C HIS A 88 16.28 -12.81 1.57
N SER A 89 16.06 -14.12 1.36
CA SER A 89 16.05 -15.11 2.44
C SER A 89 17.44 -15.35 3.01
N GLU A 90 18.48 -15.34 2.18
CA GLU A 90 19.87 -15.50 2.61
C GLU A 90 20.30 -14.35 3.51
N LEU A 91 20.04 -13.10 3.11
CA LEU A 91 20.36 -11.94 3.93
C LEU A 91 19.50 -11.91 5.20
N ALA A 92 18.21 -12.26 5.11
CA ALA A 92 17.35 -12.34 6.30
C ALA A 92 17.93 -13.30 7.33
N TRP A 93 18.43 -14.48 6.91
CA TRP A 93 19.08 -15.42 7.83
C TRP A 93 20.32 -14.82 8.50
N LEU A 94 21.18 -14.15 7.72
CA LEU A 94 22.38 -13.50 8.28
C LEU A 94 22.02 -12.40 9.29
N LEU A 95 20.98 -11.59 8.98
CA LEU A 95 20.51 -10.54 9.88
C LEU A 95 19.84 -11.11 11.14
N ASN A 96 19.13 -12.23 11.04
CA ASN A 96 18.57 -12.94 12.19
C ASN A 96 19.62 -13.35 13.20
N CYS A 97 20.80 -13.79 12.73
CA CYS A 97 21.90 -14.19 13.61
C CYS A 97 22.47 -13.05 14.47
N ILE A 98 22.11 -11.80 14.18
CA ILE A 98 22.57 -10.63 14.93
C ILE A 98 21.44 -9.81 15.55
N THR A 99 20.18 -10.10 15.23
CA THR A 99 19.01 -9.35 15.73
C THR A 99 18.58 -9.92 17.08
N PRO A 100 18.55 -9.13 18.16
CA PRO A 100 18.03 -9.59 19.44
C PRO A 100 16.53 -9.91 19.36
N ILE A 101 16.12 -11.04 19.93
CA ILE A 101 14.72 -11.50 19.87
C ILE A 101 13.75 -10.50 20.52
N ASN A 102 14.16 -9.85 21.62
CA ASN A 102 13.33 -8.85 22.28
C ASN A 102 12.99 -7.65 21.41
N TRP A 103 13.83 -7.29 20.40
CA TRP A 103 13.50 -6.23 19.45
C TRP A 103 12.28 -6.61 18.61
N LEU A 104 12.13 -7.89 18.27
CA LEU A 104 11.02 -8.42 17.48
C LEU A 104 9.77 -8.59 18.34
N GLU A 105 9.92 -9.05 19.58
CA GLU A 105 8.82 -9.16 20.55
C GLU A 105 8.21 -7.81 20.92
N ASP A 106 8.99 -6.73 20.85
CA ASP A 106 8.52 -5.37 21.10
C ASP A 106 7.80 -4.69 19.93
N MET A 107 7.79 -5.32 18.75
CA MET A 107 7.07 -4.80 17.60
C MET A 107 5.56 -4.76 17.84
N ILE A 108 4.95 -3.58 17.69
CA ILE A 108 3.51 -3.35 17.91
C ILE A 108 2.68 -4.29 17.01
N GLN A 109 3.04 -4.38 15.74
CA GLN A 109 2.33 -5.23 14.79
C GLN A 109 2.43 -6.72 15.12
N PHE A 110 3.55 -7.17 15.69
CA PHE A 110 3.66 -8.54 16.17
C PHE A 110 2.66 -8.78 17.31
N LYS A 111 2.63 -7.92 18.33
CA LYS A 111 1.73 -8.03 19.48
C LYS A 111 0.25 -8.07 19.04
N GLU A 112 -0.15 -7.16 18.15
CA GLU A 112 -1.53 -7.09 17.65
C GLU A 112 -1.95 -8.30 16.82
N LYS A 113 -1.08 -8.77 15.93
CA LYS A 113 -1.36 -9.93 15.07
C LYS A 113 -1.31 -11.25 15.83
N ALA A 114 -0.40 -11.39 16.81
CA ALA A 114 -0.30 -12.56 17.66
C ALA A 114 -1.57 -12.76 18.49
N ILE A 115 -2.15 -11.69 19.04
CA ILE A 115 -3.44 -11.76 19.74
C ILE A 115 -4.55 -12.30 18.82
N LYS A 116 -4.59 -11.87 17.56
CA LYS A 116 -5.60 -12.31 16.57
C LYS A 116 -5.42 -13.78 16.15
N GLN A 117 -4.17 -14.26 16.08
CA GLN A 117 -3.87 -15.65 15.69
C GLN A 117 -3.93 -16.64 16.86
N GLY A 118 -3.90 -16.16 18.12
CA GLY A 118 -3.98 -17.00 19.32
C GLY A 118 -2.86 -18.03 19.38
N GLN A 119 -3.20 -19.32 19.50
CA GLN A 119 -2.21 -20.40 19.61
C GLN A 119 -1.51 -20.76 18.29
N ASN A 120 -1.94 -20.20 17.16
CA ASN A 120 -1.40 -20.49 15.83
C ASN A 120 -0.35 -19.45 15.36
N VAL A 121 0.32 -18.78 16.28
CA VAL A 121 1.37 -17.82 15.94
C VAL A 121 2.59 -18.58 15.43
N ASN A 122 2.95 -18.33 14.18
CA ASN A 122 4.12 -18.94 13.55
C ASN A 122 5.36 -18.07 13.75
N THR A 123 6.55 -18.70 13.76
CA THR A 123 7.85 -18.01 13.82
C THR A 123 7.98 -16.95 12.73
N GLY A 124 7.47 -17.20 11.52
CA GLY A 124 7.48 -16.21 10.45
C GLY A 124 6.74 -14.91 10.77
N LEU A 125 5.73 -14.94 11.67
CA LEU A 125 5.08 -13.71 12.13
C LEU A 125 5.98 -12.89 13.08
N LEU A 126 6.83 -13.55 13.87
CA LEU A 126 7.82 -12.87 14.71
C LEU A 126 8.98 -12.34 13.85
N ASP A 127 9.38 -13.10 12.83
CA ASP A 127 10.62 -12.91 12.09
C ASP A 127 10.48 -12.02 10.84
N TYR A 128 9.27 -11.81 10.31
CA TYR A 128 9.09 -11.03 9.07
C TYR A 128 9.68 -9.60 9.11
N PRO A 129 9.85 -8.91 10.26
CA PRO A 129 10.50 -7.61 10.27
C PRO A 129 11.98 -7.68 9.88
N VAL A 130 12.65 -8.81 10.14
CA VAL A 130 14.04 -9.04 9.70
C VAL A 130 14.09 -9.32 8.20
N LEU A 131 13.13 -10.07 7.66
CA LEU A 131 12.99 -10.24 6.21
C LEU A 131 12.72 -8.90 5.52
N MET A 132 11.88 -8.03 6.09
CA MET A 132 11.67 -6.68 5.57
C MET A 132 12.95 -5.83 5.61
N ALA A 133 13.74 -5.95 6.67
CA ALA A 133 15.04 -5.30 6.74
C ALA A 133 15.98 -5.81 5.63
N ALA A 134 16.00 -7.13 5.39
CA ALA A 134 16.78 -7.72 4.31
C ALA A 134 16.34 -7.21 2.93
N ASP A 135 15.03 -7.12 2.67
CA ASP A 135 14.47 -6.58 1.43
C ASP A 135 15.01 -5.18 1.13
N ILE A 136 15.04 -4.32 2.12
CA ILE A 136 15.48 -2.92 1.99
C ILE A 136 16.99 -2.80 1.85
N LEU A 137 17.73 -3.52 2.70
CA LEU A 137 19.19 -3.40 2.81
C LEU A 137 19.92 -4.09 1.64
N LEU A 138 19.34 -5.14 1.06
CA LEU A 138 19.90 -5.85 -0.10
C LEU A 138 20.13 -4.91 -1.29
N TYR A 139 19.22 -3.99 -1.53
CA TYR A 139 19.29 -3.02 -2.64
C TYR A 139 19.97 -1.71 -2.24
N GLN A 140 20.48 -1.58 -1.01
CA GLN A 140 21.08 -0.34 -0.51
C GLN A 140 20.13 0.85 -0.69
N ALA A 141 18.86 0.66 -0.35
CA ALA A 141 17.82 1.68 -0.53
C ALA A 141 18.14 2.95 0.27
N ASP A 142 18.03 4.10 -0.38
CA ASP A 142 18.13 5.40 0.28
C ASP A 142 16.83 5.78 0.96
N LYS A 143 15.72 5.47 0.31
CA LYS A 143 14.38 5.89 0.72
C LYS A 143 13.41 4.71 0.69
N VAL A 144 12.54 4.67 1.68
CA VAL A 144 11.45 3.67 1.76
C VAL A 144 10.13 4.41 1.99
N PRO A 145 9.19 4.36 1.03
CA PRO A 145 7.86 4.92 1.22
C PRO A 145 7.10 4.13 2.29
N VAL A 146 6.87 4.74 3.43
CA VAL A 146 6.20 4.10 4.57
C VAL A 146 5.00 4.92 5.05
N GLY A 147 3.94 4.21 5.45
CA GLY A 147 2.87 4.78 6.27
C GLY A 147 3.28 4.83 7.75
N GLU A 148 2.49 5.50 8.58
CA GLU A 148 2.73 5.62 10.02
C GLU A 148 2.90 4.26 10.71
N ASP A 149 2.11 3.26 10.30
CA ASP A 149 2.10 1.89 10.81
C ASP A 149 3.37 1.09 10.49
N GLN A 150 4.19 1.55 9.55
CA GLN A 150 5.44 0.90 9.13
C GLN A 150 6.69 1.63 9.64
N LYS A 151 6.57 2.75 10.33
CA LYS A 151 7.71 3.50 10.86
C LYS A 151 8.58 2.64 11.78
N GLN A 152 7.97 1.89 12.69
CA GLN A 152 8.69 1.04 13.62
C GLN A 152 9.52 -0.04 12.90
N HIS A 153 9.03 -0.60 11.80
CA HIS A 153 9.78 -1.57 10.99
C HIS A 153 11.01 -0.92 10.33
N LEU A 154 10.87 0.32 9.87
CA LEU A 154 12.00 1.02 9.27
C LEU A 154 13.05 1.41 10.32
N GLU A 155 12.64 1.80 11.52
CA GLU A 155 13.58 2.02 12.63
C GLU A 155 14.32 0.72 13.00
N LEU A 156 13.60 -0.41 13.11
CA LEU A 156 14.25 -1.70 13.31
C LEU A 156 15.26 -2.03 12.19
N THR A 157 14.92 -1.74 10.93
CA THR A 157 15.83 -1.92 9.80
C THR A 157 17.12 -1.11 9.99
N ARG A 158 17.00 0.13 10.45
CA ARG A 158 18.13 1.03 10.74
C ARG A 158 18.98 0.49 11.89
N ASP A 159 18.36 0.01 12.95
CA ASP A 159 19.05 -0.56 14.12
C ASP A 159 19.82 -1.83 13.73
N ILE A 160 19.23 -2.69 12.92
CA ILE A 160 19.90 -3.89 12.37
C ILE A 160 21.10 -3.49 11.50
N ALA A 161 20.92 -2.52 10.58
CA ALA A 161 22.01 -2.04 9.74
C ALA A 161 23.15 -1.40 10.56
N ALA A 162 22.83 -0.59 11.56
CA ALA A 162 23.80 0.00 12.48
C ALA A 162 24.59 -1.07 13.24
N ARG A 163 23.88 -2.08 13.78
CA ARG A 163 24.48 -3.20 14.50
C ARG A 163 25.41 -4.02 13.61
N PHE A 164 24.98 -4.36 12.40
CA PHE A 164 25.79 -5.07 11.42
C PHE A 164 27.08 -4.27 11.11
N ASN A 165 26.96 -3.01 10.75
CA ASN A 165 28.09 -2.17 10.42
C ASN A 165 29.05 -2.02 11.61
N HIS A 166 28.53 -1.89 12.83
CA HIS A 166 29.38 -1.82 14.02
C HIS A 166 30.14 -3.12 14.30
N GLN A 167 29.52 -4.29 14.06
CA GLN A 167 30.16 -5.58 14.35
C GLN A 167 31.16 -5.99 13.27
N PHE A 168 30.81 -5.79 11.99
CA PHE A 168 31.55 -6.40 10.88
C PHE A 168 32.21 -5.38 9.93
N ALA A 169 31.81 -4.13 9.97
CA ALA A 169 32.21 -3.14 8.98
C ALA A 169 32.61 -1.77 9.59
N LYS A 170 33.26 -1.78 10.75
CA LYS A 170 33.63 -0.57 11.52
C LYS A 170 34.38 0.50 10.72
N LYS A 171 35.27 0.09 9.80
CA LYS A 171 36.10 1.02 9.02
C LYS A 171 35.35 1.62 7.83
N LYS A 172 34.42 0.87 7.24
CA LYS A 172 33.63 1.30 6.08
C LYS A 172 32.27 0.60 6.16
N PRO A 173 31.20 1.34 6.47
CA PRO A 173 29.86 0.78 6.49
C PRO A 173 29.50 0.07 5.19
N VAL A 174 28.93 -1.11 5.27
CA VAL A 174 28.50 -1.94 4.14
C VAL A 174 27.02 -1.76 3.90
N LEU A 175 26.21 -1.77 4.98
CA LEU A 175 24.78 -1.57 4.87
C LEU A 175 24.44 -0.08 4.99
N LYS A 176 23.67 0.42 4.03
CA LYS A 176 23.22 1.81 3.99
C LYS A 176 22.06 2.01 4.97
N MET A 177 22.00 3.18 5.60
CA MET A 177 20.91 3.55 6.50
C MET A 177 19.75 4.12 5.68
N PRO A 178 18.61 3.41 5.57
CA PRO A 178 17.47 3.91 4.81
C PRO A 178 16.76 5.04 5.55
N GLU A 179 16.17 5.97 4.80
CA GLU A 179 15.33 7.03 5.36
C GLU A 179 13.87 6.85 4.99
N PRO A 180 12.95 7.20 5.87
CA PRO A 180 11.54 7.18 5.54
C PRO A 180 11.23 8.24 4.47
N MET A 181 10.53 7.83 3.42
CA MET A 181 9.88 8.75 2.52
C MET A 181 8.46 8.95 3.04
N ILE A 182 8.30 9.97 3.89
CA ILE A 182 6.97 10.34 4.39
C ILE A 182 6.21 10.93 3.21
N ARG A 183 5.13 10.25 2.83
CA ARG A 183 4.25 10.77 1.78
C ARG A 183 3.59 12.04 2.30
N LYS A 184 3.62 13.11 1.51
CA LYS A 184 2.59 14.13 1.62
C LYS A 184 1.28 13.36 1.60
N GLU A 185 0.42 13.57 2.57
CA GLU A 185 -0.78 12.76 2.83
C GLU A 185 -1.39 12.19 1.55
N GLY A 186 -1.05 10.94 1.25
CA GLY A 186 -1.68 10.21 0.16
C GLY A 186 -3.15 10.10 0.55
N ALA A 187 -4.02 10.34 -0.38
CA ALA A 187 -5.45 10.34 -0.15
C ALA A 187 -5.86 9.11 0.67
N ARG A 188 -6.29 9.35 1.89
CA ARG A 188 -6.83 8.32 2.75
C ARG A 188 -8.23 7.98 2.28
N VAL A 189 -8.34 6.99 1.41
CA VAL A 189 -9.62 6.51 0.91
C VAL A 189 -10.27 5.63 1.97
N MET A 190 -11.50 5.97 2.35
CA MET A 190 -12.26 5.23 3.34
C MET A 190 -13.17 4.19 2.67
N SER A 191 -13.71 3.25 3.46
CA SER A 191 -14.62 2.21 3.00
C SER A 191 -15.91 2.81 2.41
N LEU A 192 -16.45 2.15 1.39
CA LEU A 192 -17.75 2.52 0.81
C LEU A 192 -18.94 2.17 1.71
N THR A 193 -18.73 1.29 2.70
CA THR A 193 -19.76 0.85 3.64
C THR A 193 -19.64 1.51 5.02
N ASP A 194 -18.52 2.21 5.28
CA ASP A 194 -18.26 2.90 6.54
C ASP A 194 -17.20 3.98 6.33
N GLY A 195 -17.64 5.24 6.21
CA GLY A 195 -16.76 6.39 5.97
C GLY A 195 -15.74 6.69 7.08
N THR A 196 -15.85 6.02 8.22
CA THR A 196 -14.90 6.16 9.35
C THR A 196 -13.75 5.15 9.29
N LYS A 197 -13.89 4.06 8.51
CA LYS A 197 -12.88 3.01 8.38
C LYS A 197 -12.12 3.12 7.07
N LYS A 198 -10.81 2.94 7.13
CA LYS A 198 -9.97 2.90 5.92
C LYS A 198 -10.40 1.75 5.00
N MET A 199 -10.45 2.00 3.69
CA MET A 199 -10.64 0.95 2.68
C MET A 199 -9.55 -0.11 2.82
N SER A 200 -9.95 -1.38 2.95
CA SER A 200 -9.04 -2.47 3.30
C SER A 200 -9.27 -3.70 2.45
N LYS A 201 -8.17 -4.38 2.09
CA LYS A 201 -8.21 -5.70 1.43
C LYS A 201 -8.81 -6.79 2.33
N SER A 202 -8.64 -6.67 3.64
CA SER A 202 -9.07 -7.66 4.62
C SER A 202 -10.52 -7.52 5.07
N ASP A 203 -11.26 -6.52 4.56
CA ASP A 203 -12.68 -6.41 4.82
C ASP A 203 -13.42 -7.61 4.19
N PRO A 204 -14.25 -8.36 4.93
CA PRO A 204 -14.96 -9.51 4.38
C PRO A 204 -15.97 -9.13 3.29
N SER A 205 -16.46 -7.88 3.31
CA SER A 205 -17.39 -7.38 2.29
C SER A 205 -16.66 -6.80 1.09
N ASP A 206 -16.85 -7.39 -0.08
CA ASP A 206 -16.35 -6.82 -1.33
C ASP A 206 -17.01 -5.47 -1.69
N GLN A 207 -18.20 -5.20 -1.15
CA GLN A 207 -18.92 -3.93 -1.28
C GLN A 207 -18.18 -2.75 -0.62
N SER A 208 -17.25 -3.01 0.31
CA SER A 208 -16.50 -1.99 1.05
C SER A 208 -15.45 -1.26 0.21
N ARG A 209 -15.08 -1.79 -0.96
CA ARG A 209 -13.98 -1.31 -1.79
C ARG A 209 -14.27 -1.40 -3.28
N ILE A 210 -13.59 -0.56 -4.06
CA ILE A 210 -13.51 -0.71 -5.52
C ILE A 210 -12.16 -1.38 -5.83
N SER A 211 -12.22 -2.61 -6.37
CA SER A 211 -11.04 -3.33 -6.86
C SER A 211 -10.53 -2.69 -8.15
N LEU A 212 -9.22 -2.73 -8.38
CA LEU A 212 -8.66 -2.32 -9.68
C LEU A 212 -9.06 -3.26 -10.83
N LEU A 213 -9.57 -4.45 -10.51
CA LEU A 213 -10.08 -5.44 -11.46
C LEU A 213 -11.61 -5.41 -11.61
N ASP A 214 -12.31 -4.49 -10.92
CA ASP A 214 -13.76 -4.39 -11.05
C ASP A 214 -14.16 -3.94 -12.45
N THR A 215 -15.16 -4.60 -13.02
CA THR A 215 -15.76 -4.15 -14.28
C THR A 215 -16.53 -2.84 -14.07
N PRO A 216 -16.77 -2.04 -15.14
CA PRO A 216 -17.59 -0.83 -15.05
C PRO A 216 -18.94 -1.06 -14.39
N GLU A 217 -19.57 -2.21 -14.64
CA GLU A 217 -20.85 -2.57 -14.03
C GLU A 217 -20.71 -2.87 -12.53
N ALA A 218 -19.63 -3.53 -12.11
CA ALA A 218 -19.32 -3.77 -10.71
C ALA A 218 -19.10 -2.46 -9.96
N ILE A 219 -18.33 -1.52 -10.53
CA ILE A 219 -18.10 -0.18 -9.97
C ILE A 219 -19.41 0.56 -9.77
N LYS A 220 -20.24 0.61 -10.82
CA LYS A 220 -21.56 1.25 -10.77
C LYS A 220 -22.43 0.68 -9.65
N ASN A 221 -22.47 -0.65 -9.52
CA ASN A 221 -23.24 -1.32 -8.48
C ASN A 221 -22.71 -1.03 -7.08
N LYS A 222 -21.38 -1.00 -6.88
CA LYS A 222 -20.74 -0.68 -5.61
C LYS A 222 -21.01 0.76 -5.19
N ILE A 223 -20.86 1.74 -6.09
CA ILE A 223 -21.15 3.15 -5.82
C ILE A 223 -22.65 3.37 -5.56
N LYS A 224 -23.52 2.72 -6.34
CA LYS A 224 -24.98 2.81 -6.11
C LYS A 224 -25.35 2.40 -4.69
N ARG A 225 -24.74 1.33 -4.17
CA ARG A 225 -25.04 0.74 -2.84
C ARG A 225 -24.20 1.31 -1.70
N CYS A 226 -23.23 2.21 -1.97
CA CYS A 226 -22.39 2.77 -0.91
C CYS A 226 -23.25 3.50 0.13
N LYS A 227 -22.78 3.45 1.38
CA LYS A 227 -23.47 4.07 2.51
C LYS A 227 -23.51 5.59 2.31
N THR A 228 -24.65 6.20 2.57
CA THR A 228 -24.89 7.63 2.49
C THR A 228 -25.93 8.04 3.53
N ASP A 229 -25.97 9.30 3.88
CA ASP A 229 -26.97 9.91 4.74
C ASP A 229 -28.22 10.37 3.93
N THR A 230 -29.18 10.99 4.61
CA THR A 230 -30.41 11.52 4.01
C THR A 230 -30.36 13.05 3.81
N VAL A 231 -29.25 13.69 4.16
CA VAL A 231 -29.10 15.15 4.10
C VAL A 231 -28.82 15.58 2.66
N ARG A 232 -29.54 16.62 2.21
CA ARG A 232 -29.32 17.21 0.89
C ARG A 232 -28.14 18.19 0.93
N GLY A 233 -27.44 18.32 -0.17
CA GLY A 233 -26.23 19.12 -0.31
C GLY A 233 -24.99 18.34 0.10
N MET A 234 -23.89 18.58 -0.61
CA MET A 234 -22.61 17.93 -0.37
C MET A 234 -21.65 18.92 0.28
N THR A 235 -21.03 18.53 1.39
CA THR A 235 -20.05 19.39 2.08
C THR A 235 -18.91 18.55 2.66
N PHE A 236 -17.74 19.19 2.76
CA PHE A 236 -16.59 18.67 3.49
C PHE A 236 -16.56 19.10 4.96
N ASP A 237 -17.40 20.05 5.35
CA ASP A 237 -17.25 20.76 6.62
C ASP A 237 -18.12 20.17 7.76
N ASP A 238 -18.91 19.14 7.46
CA ASP A 238 -19.75 18.47 8.44
C ASP A 238 -19.08 17.18 8.96
N PRO A 239 -18.55 17.18 10.19
CA PRO A 239 -17.87 16.02 10.78
C PRO A 239 -18.80 14.81 11.01
N ASP A 240 -20.11 15.05 11.09
CA ASP A 240 -21.12 14.00 11.29
C ASP A 240 -21.48 13.27 9.99
N ARG A 241 -20.87 13.67 8.86
CA ARG A 241 -21.09 13.10 7.53
C ARG A 241 -19.82 12.48 6.94
N PRO A 242 -19.19 11.49 7.59
CA PRO A 242 -17.92 10.92 7.13
C PRO A 242 -18.03 10.26 5.75
N GLU A 243 -19.19 9.68 5.39
CA GLU A 243 -19.42 9.11 4.06
C GLU A 243 -19.42 10.20 2.98
N CYS A 244 -20.03 11.36 3.25
CA CYS A 244 -20.04 12.50 2.33
C CYS A 244 -18.62 13.00 2.09
N HIS A 245 -17.86 13.23 3.15
CA HIS A 245 -16.47 13.64 3.06
C HIS A 245 -15.63 12.65 2.26
N ASN A 246 -15.78 11.34 2.52
CA ASN A 246 -15.06 10.29 1.81
C ASN A 246 -15.36 10.29 0.31
N LEU A 247 -16.65 10.31 -0.05
CA LEU A 247 -17.07 10.19 -1.45
C LEU A 247 -16.74 11.46 -2.27
N LEU A 248 -16.83 12.65 -1.66
CA LEU A 248 -16.35 13.90 -2.28
C LEU A 248 -14.83 13.89 -2.50
N SER A 249 -14.08 13.45 -1.49
CA SER A 249 -12.61 13.30 -1.60
C SER A 249 -12.23 12.32 -2.70
N LEU A 250 -12.94 11.19 -2.77
CA LEU A 250 -12.74 10.19 -3.81
C LEU A 250 -13.03 10.76 -5.21
N TYR A 251 -14.12 11.52 -5.36
CA TYR A 251 -14.45 12.18 -6.60
C TYR A 251 -13.36 13.16 -7.06
N GLY A 252 -12.90 14.03 -6.16
CA GLY A 252 -11.82 14.97 -6.48
C GLY A 252 -10.55 14.30 -6.96
N LEU A 253 -10.14 13.20 -6.28
CA LEU A 253 -8.96 12.43 -6.65
C LEU A 253 -9.08 11.77 -8.03
N LEU A 254 -10.26 11.24 -8.35
CA LEU A 254 -10.52 10.55 -9.62
C LEU A 254 -10.71 11.54 -10.77
N ALA A 255 -11.35 12.67 -10.52
CA ALA A 255 -11.60 13.72 -11.51
C ALA A 255 -10.41 14.69 -11.67
N GLY A 256 -9.38 14.58 -10.82
CA GLY A 256 -8.22 15.50 -10.83
C GLY A 256 -8.57 16.91 -10.38
N LYS A 257 -9.57 17.07 -9.49
CA LYS A 257 -10.09 18.34 -8.98
C LYS A 257 -9.62 18.62 -7.56
N SER A 258 -9.41 19.89 -7.24
CA SER A 258 -9.13 20.34 -5.87
C SER A 258 -10.36 20.20 -4.97
N LYS A 259 -10.14 20.27 -3.64
CA LYS A 259 -11.22 20.23 -2.66
C LYS A 259 -12.22 21.40 -2.87
N GLU A 260 -11.71 22.57 -3.20
CA GLU A 260 -12.48 23.78 -3.45
C GLU A 260 -13.36 23.65 -4.70
N GLU A 261 -12.80 23.14 -5.79
CA GLU A 261 -13.54 22.89 -7.04
C GLU A 261 -14.67 21.89 -6.83
N VAL A 262 -14.40 20.78 -6.12
CA VAL A 262 -15.41 19.78 -5.77
C VAL A 262 -16.50 20.35 -4.88
N ALA A 263 -16.14 21.17 -3.89
CA ALA A 263 -17.09 21.79 -2.99
C ALA A 263 -18.08 22.69 -3.76
N ILE A 264 -17.56 23.54 -4.65
CA ILE A 264 -18.39 24.44 -5.48
C ILE A 264 -19.30 23.65 -6.42
N GLU A 265 -18.75 22.62 -7.10
CA GLU A 265 -19.50 21.82 -8.08
C GLU A 265 -20.61 20.99 -7.45
N CYS A 266 -20.38 20.47 -6.23
CA CYS A 266 -21.25 19.47 -5.63
C CYS A 266 -22.19 20.00 -4.55
N GLN A 267 -22.03 21.24 -4.06
CA GLN A 267 -22.75 21.78 -2.90
C GLN A 267 -24.27 21.63 -2.96
N ASP A 268 -24.87 21.79 -4.14
CA ASP A 268 -26.32 21.75 -4.34
C ASP A 268 -26.84 20.36 -4.77
N LEU A 269 -25.93 19.39 -4.98
CA LEU A 269 -26.30 18.06 -5.46
C LEU A 269 -26.92 17.21 -4.34
N GLY A 270 -27.86 16.36 -4.73
CA GLY A 270 -28.31 15.25 -3.90
C GLY A 270 -27.55 13.96 -4.29
N TRP A 271 -27.65 12.92 -3.47
CA TRP A 271 -27.02 11.63 -3.69
C TRP A 271 -27.38 10.99 -5.04
N GLY A 272 -28.63 11.21 -5.52
CA GLY A 272 -29.08 10.71 -6.82
C GLY A 272 -28.35 11.33 -8.01
N GLN A 273 -27.83 12.55 -7.87
CA GLN A 273 -27.06 13.25 -8.90
C GLN A 273 -25.55 13.00 -8.73
N PHE A 274 -25.07 12.99 -7.49
CA PHE A 274 -23.66 12.85 -7.18
C PHE A 274 -23.11 11.43 -7.46
N LYS A 275 -23.86 10.35 -7.08
CA LYS A 275 -23.40 8.97 -7.31
C LYS A 275 -23.16 8.65 -8.78
N PRO A 276 -24.00 9.04 -9.75
CA PRO A 276 -23.67 8.92 -11.17
C PRO A 276 -22.37 9.64 -11.56
N LEU A 277 -22.17 10.88 -11.09
CA LEU A 277 -20.98 11.68 -11.36
C LEU A 277 -19.70 10.98 -10.85
N LEU A 278 -19.72 10.50 -9.61
CA LEU A 278 -18.63 9.69 -9.04
C LEU A 278 -18.40 8.39 -9.81
N THR A 279 -19.48 7.75 -10.29
CA THR A 279 -19.38 6.53 -11.07
C THR A 279 -18.68 6.76 -12.40
N GLU A 280 -19.03 7.81 -13.10
CA GLU A 280 -18.40 8.20 -14.38
C GLU A 280 -16.91 8.50 -14.17
N ALA A 281 -16.56 9.27 -13.15
CA ALA A 281 -15.18 9.57 -12.81
C ALA A 281 -14.38 8.29 -12.47
N ALA A 282 -14.98 7.36 -11.72
CA ALA A 282 -14.32 6.10 -11.35
C ALA A 282 -14.08 5.20 -12.55
N ILE A 283 -15.07 5.07 -13.43
CA ILE A 283 -14.97 4.26 -14.65
C ILE A 283 -13.95 4.87 -15.62
N ALA A 284 -14.03 6.18 -15.87
CA ALA A 284 -13.12 6.86 -16.78
C ALA A 284 -11.66 6.74 -16.31
N HIS A 285 -11.43 6.86 -15.01
CA HIS A 285 -10.10 6.71 -14.42
C HIS A 285 -9.55 5.29 -14.55
N GLN A 286 -10.41 4.27 -14.48
CA GLN A 286 -10.00 2.86 -14.59
C GLN A 286 -9.83 2.41 -16.03
N ILE A 287 -10.69 2.84 -16.97
CA ILE A 287 -10.60 2.50 -18.41
C ILE A 287 -9.37 3.17 -19.03
N GLY A 288 -9.01 4.39 -18.65
CA GLY A 288 -7.83 5.08 -19.16
C GLY A 288 -6.50 4.37 -18.90
N ARG A 289 -6.51 3.28 -18.12
CA ARG A 289 -5.36 2.45 -17.76
C ARG A 289 -5.37 1.06 -18.38
N ALA A 290 -6.53 0.55 -18.73
CA ALA A 290 -6.66 -0.75 -19.39
C ALA A 290 -6.22 -0.70 -20.87
N HIS A 291 -5.82 0.46 -21.38
CA HIS A 291 -5.43 0.69 -22.77
C HIS A 291 -3.95 1.10 -22.95
N VAL A 292 -3.10 0.85 -21.94
CA VAL A 292 -1.64 1.01 -22.09
C VAL A 292 -0.98 -0.34 -22.23
#